data_ac549acd7d3b55a5d47141c8b17a0b9c
#
_entry.id   ac549acd7d3b55a5d47141c8b17a0b9c
#
_cell.length_a   1.000
_cell.length_b   1.000
_cell.length_c   1.000
_cell.angle_alpha   90.00
_cell.angle_beta   90.00
_cell.angle_gamma   90.00
#
_symmetry.space_group_name_H-M   'P 1'
#
loop_
_entity.id
_entity.type
_entity.pdbx_description
1 polymer ?
#
loop_
_entity_poly.entity_id
_entity_poly.type
_entity_poly.pdbx_seq_one_letter_code
_entity_poly.pdbx_strand_id
1 'polypeptide(L)'
;MKSLLTSIITVLTITGLQAQTPSQLTTPKLVVGLTVDQLRTDYIEAFSSLYGEKGFKRLWKDGRVYRNAEFNFSNPDRASSVAALYTGTVPTVNGIAGENWLDISTLRIKNCVDDRNFMGNYTTETTSASQLMVSTVADELKVATQGKGLVYSIAPYREAAIFGAGHAGNGAFWLNDDTGKWCGSTYYNDFPWFVSQYNDRKAIDFRINGMIWTPTRPVADYKYLTSQFAQETFSYNFEKKKKNK
;
A
#
# COMPACT_ATOMS: atom_id res chain seq x y z
N MET A 1 32.51 -18.12 58.77
CA MET A 1 31.19 -18.60 58.30
C MET A 1 30.39 -17.52 57.58
N LYS A 2 30.27 -16.31 58.08
CA LYS A 2 29.47 -15.25 57.41
C LYS A 2 30.02 -14.84 56.02
N SER A 3 31.32 -14.80 55.83
CA SER A 3 31.93 -14.47 54.53
C SER A 3 31.77 -15.55 53.46
N LEU A 4 31.71 -16.82 53.86
CA LEU A 4 31.50 -17.93 52.94
C LEU A 4 30.04 -17.96 52.43
N LEU A 5 29.08 -17.64 53.30
CA LEU A 5 27.67 -17.54 52.92
C LEU A 5 27.42 -16.41 51.91
N THR A 6 28.07 -15.24 52.07
CA THR A 6 27.95 -14.10 51.17
C THR A 6 28.51 -14.42 49.78
N SER A 7 29.65 -15.13 49.70
CA SER A 7 30.25 -15.55 48.42
C SER A 7 29.38 -16.57 47.68
N ILE A 8 28.72 -17.49 48.39
CA ILE A 8 27.82 -18.47 47.76
C ILE A 8 26.56 -17.80 47.21
N ILE A 9 26.00 -16.81 47.90
CA ILE A 9 24.82 -16.07 47.43
C ILE A 9 25.17 -15.25 46.20
N THR A 10 26.37 -14.63 46.13
CA THR A 10 26.81 -13.84 44.96
C THR A 10 27.04 -14.73 43.72
N VAL A 11 27.54 -15.96 43.90
CA VAL A 11 27.73 -16.91 42.78
C VAL A 11 26.39 -17.45 42.29
N LEU A 12 25.40 -17.70 43.16
CA LEU A 12 24.09 -18.17 42.76
C LEU A 12 23.27 -17.09 41.99
N THR A 13 23.51 -15.80 42.25
CA THR A 13 22.82 -14.72 41.51
C THR A 13 23.41 -14.49 40.09
N ILE A 14 24.67 -14.83 39.85
CA ILE A 14 25.31 -14.69 38.54
C ILE A 14 24.86 -15.79 37.57
N THR A 15 24.52 -16.98 38.02
CA THR A 15 24.07 -18.09 37.17
C THR A 15 22.61 -17.95 36.70
N GLY A 16 21.85 -16.99 37.25
CA GLY A 16 20.45 -16.74 36.89
C GLY A 16 20.25 -15.73 35.75
N LEU A 17 21.27 -15.00 35.34
CA LEU A 17 21.18 -14.12 34.17
C LEU A 17 21.57 -14.87 32.87
N GLN A 18 20.83 -15.89 32.53
CA GLN A 18 20.74 -16.29 31.14
C GLN A 18 19.90 -15.20 30.46
N ALA A 19 20.56 -14.24 29.86
CA ALA A 19 19.94 -13.35 28.90
C ALA A 19 19.22 -14.26 27.89
N GLN A 20 17.91 -14.23 27.87
CA GLN A 20 17.14 -14.83 26.79
C GLN A 20 17.74 -14.20 25.51
N THR A 21 18.51 -14.97 24.76
CA THR A 21 18.89 -14.57 23.42
C THR A 21 17.60 -14.23 22.73
N PRO A 22 17.39 -12.95 22.34
CA PRO A 22 16.20 -12.61 21.57
C PRO A 22 16.21 -13.58 20.39
N SER A 23 15.12 -14.36 20.25
CA SER A 23 14.96 -15.16 19.04
C SER A 23 15.21 -14.20 17.89
N GLN A 24 16.29 -14.42 17.15
CA GLN A 24 16.58 -13.59 15.97
C GLN A 24 15.40 -13.83 15.03
N LEU A 25 14.43 -12.91 15.08
CA LEU A 25 13.37 -12.86 14.09
C LEU A 25 14.11 -12.69 12.75
N THR A 26 14.21 -13.77 12.01
CA THR A 26 14.84 -13.72 10.69
C THR A 26 14.02 -12.75 9.84
N THR A 27 14.67 -11.68 9.39
CA THR A 27 14.05 -10.70 8.49
C THR A 27 13.50 -11.44 7.26
N PRO A 28 12.24 -11.21 6.90
CA PRO A 28 11.64 -11.88 5.75
C PRO A 28 12.42 -11.53 4.47
N LYS A 29 12.62 -12.52 3.60
CA LYS A 29 13.31 -12.32 2.31
C LYS A 29 12.50 -11.51 1.32
N LEU A 30 11.17 -11.57 1.42
CA LEU A 30 10.24 -10.84 0.58
C LEU A 30 8.99 -10.50 1.39
N VAL A 31 8.57 -9.25 1.32
CA VAL A 31 7.27 -8.77 1.84
C VAL A 31 6.50 -8.21 0.66
N VAL A 32 5.27 -8.67 0.46
CA VAL A 32 4.36 -8.14 -0.57
C VAL A 32 3.13 -7.59 0.13
N GLY A 33 2.98 -6.27 0.13
CA GLY A 33 1.77 -5.57 0.57
C GLY A 33 0.81 -5.42 -0.61
N LEU A 34 -0.38 -5.98 -0.52
CA LEU A 34 -1.43 -5.80 -1.53
C LEU A 34 -2.63 -5.13 -0.86
N THR A 35 -2.86 -3.87 -1.22
CA THR A 35 -4.04 -3.10 -0.77
C THR A 35 -5.03 -3.01 -1.92
N VAL A 36 -6.27 -3.39 -1.67
CA VAL A 36 -7.35 -3.31 -2.65
C VAL A 36 -8.37 -2.30 -2.14
N ASP A 37 -8.44 -1.15 -2.81
CA ASP A 37 -9.36 -0.08 -2.47
C ASP A 37 -10.81 -0.52 -2.69
N GLN A 38 -11.71 -0.09 -1.78
CA GLN A 38 -13.16 -0.37 -1.82
C GLN A 38 -13.54 -1.86 -1.82
N LEU A 39 -12.64 -2.76 -1.44
CA LEU A 39 -12.93 -4.19 -1.30
C LEU A 39 -13.74 -4.43 -0.01
N ARG A 40 -15.04 -4.59 -0.15
CA ARG A 40 -15.94 -4.90 0.97
C ARG A 40 -15.81 -6.37 1.37
N THR A 41 -15.88 -6.63 2.67
CA THR A 41 -15.81 -8.01 3.22
C THR A 41 -16.93 -8.88 2.69
N ASP A 42 -18.15 -8.34 2.58
CA ASP A 42 -19.29 -9.06 2.05
C ASP A 42 -19.16 -9.49 0.59
N TYR A 43 -18.40 -8.75 -0.23
CA TYR A 43 -18.09 -9.19 -1.61
C TYR A 43 -17.24 -10.45 -1.62
N ILE A 44 -16.28 -10.55 -0.69
CA ILE A 44 -15.42 -11.73 -0.60
C ILE A 44 -16.24 -12.97 -0.23
N GLU A 45 -17.19 -12.82 0.69
CA GLU A 45 -18.07 -13.91 1.11
C GLU A 45 -19.09 -14.26 0.03
N ALA A 46 -19.77 -13.24 -0.54
CA ALA A 46 -20.81 -13.41 -1.54
C ALA A 46 -20.32 -14.16 -2.79
N PHE A 47 -19.12 -13.85 -3.26
CA PHE A 47 -18.54 -14.46 -4.45
C PHE A 47 -17.65 -15.68 -4.18
N SER A 48 -17.61 -16.16 -2.93
CA SER A 48 -16.73 -17.28 -2.53
C SER A 48 -16.91 -18.55 -3.33
N SER A 49 -18.14 -18.84 -3.79
CA SER A 49 -18.45 -19.99 -4.64
C SER A 49 -17.84 -19.90 -6.05
N LEU A 50 -17.51 -18.69 -6.49
CA LEU A 50 -16.90 -18.45 -7.81
C LEU A 50 -15.37 -18.47 -7.78
N TYR A 51 -14.76 -18.46 -6.60
CA TYR A 51 -13.30 -18.45 -6.48
C TYR A 51 -12.71 -19.83 -6.79
N GLY A 52 -11.59 -19.80 -7.53
CA GLY A 52 -10.73 -20.97 -7.65
C GLY A 52 -9.98 -21.28 -6.35
N GLU A 53 -9.30 -22.43 -6.30
CA GLU A 53 -8.56 -22.87 -5.10
C GLU A 53 -7.34 -21.98 -4.76
N LYS A 54 -6.86 -21.20 -5.73
CA LYS A 54 -5.80 -20.20 -5.57
C LYS A 54 -6.41 -18.83 -5.20
N GLY A 55 -5.61 -17.87 -4.75
CA GLY A 55 -6.09 -16.54 -4.37
C GLY A 55 -6.78 -16.54 -3.01
N PHE A 56 -8.00 -15.99 -2.90
CA PHE A 56 -8.70 -15.81 -1.62
C PHE A 56 -8.87 -17.12 -0.82
N LYS A 57 -9.25 -18.23 -1.45
CA LYS A 57 -9.38 -19.51 -0.75
C LYS A 57 -8.06 -19.99 -0.16
N ARG A 58 -6.96 -19.83 -0.90
CA ARG A 58 -5.63 -20.16 -0.38
C ARG A 58 -5.24 -19.26 0.77
N LEU A 59 -5.47 -17.93 0.67
CA LEU A 59 -5.17 -17.00 1.74
C LEU A 59 -5.98 -17.30 3.00
N TRP A 60 -7.24 -17.71 2.88
CA TRP A 60 -8.05 -18.13 4.03
C TRP A 60 -7.57 -19.43 4.66
N LYS A 61 -7.14 -20.38 3.85
CA LYS A 61 -6.69 -21.67 4.33
C LYS A 61 -5.32 -21.61 5.01
N ASP A 62 -4.38 -20.91 4.38
CA ASP A 62 -2.96 -20.96 4.74
C ASP A 62 -2.51 -19.71 5.52
N GLY A 63 -3.31 -18.64 5.51
CA GLY A 63 -3.00 -17.36 6.12
C GLY A 63 -3.75 -17.09 7.42
N ARG A 64 -3.50 -15.90 7.98
CA ARG A 64 -4.25 -15.37 9.12
C ARG A 64 -5.27 -14.34 8.63
N VAL A 65 -6.53 -14.51 8.98
CA VAL A 65 -7.63 -13.63 8.59
C VAL A 65 -8.12 -12.85 9.81
N TYR A 66 -8.12 -11.52 9.69
CA TYR A 66 -8.72 -10.61 10.66
C TYR A 66 -10.09 -10.18 10.15
N ARG A 67 -11.16 -10.66 10.79
CA ARG A 67 -12.54 -10.44 10.32
C ARG A 67 -13.14 -9.11 10.79
N ASN A 68 -12.62 -8.55 11.88
CA ASN A 68 -13.13 -7.35 12.53
C ASN A 68 -12.06 -6.25 12.55
N ALA A 69 -11.47 -5.98 11.39
CA ALA A 69 -10.56 -4.84 11.25
C ALA A 69 -11.38 -3.59 10.96
N GLU A 70 -11.20 -2.56 11.78
CA GLU A 70 -11.93 -1.29 11.69
C GLU A 70 -10.96 -0.12 11.75
N PHE A 71 -11.32 0.97 11.08
CA PHE A 71 -10.65 2.25 11.26
C PHE A 71 -11.25 3.01 12.43
N ASN A 72 -10.44 3.28 13.46
CA ASN A 72 -10.87 4.01 14.67
C ASN A 72 -10.83 5.53 14.48
N PHE A 73 -11.28 6.04 13.33
CA PHE A 73 -11.38 7.47 13.06
C PHE A 73 -12.54 7.75 12.10
N SER A 74 -13.03 8.98 12.16
CA SER A 74 -14.18 9.40 11.34
C SER A 74 -13.77 9.70 9.90
N ASN A 75 -14.68 9.42 8.96
CA ASN A 75 -14.56 9.75 7.54
C ASN A 75 -13.25 9.25 6.89
N PRO A 76 -12.96 7.95 6.95
CA PRO A 76 -11.81 7.40 6.25
C PRO A 76 -11.97 7.60 4.73
N ASP A 77 -10.99 8.25 4.13
CA ASP A 77 -10.83 8.31 2.68
C ASP A 77 -9.67 7.41 2.23
N ARG A 78 -9.33 7.40 0.94
CA ARG A 78 -8.23 6.59 0.43
C ARG A 78 -6.90 6.93 1.08
N ALA A 79 -6.57 8.22 1.18
CA ALA A 79 -5.28 8.67 1.69
C ALA A 79 -5.11 8.34 3.18
N SER A 80 -6.08 8.72 4.02
CA SER A 80 -6.05 8.46 5.46
C SER A 80 -6.09 6.96 5.78
N SER A 81 -6.85 6.18 5.00
CA SER A 81 -6.95 4.73 5.17
C SER A 81 -5.64 4.02 4.81
N VAL A 82 -5.02 4.38 3.69
CA VAL A 82 -3.73 3.81 3.28
C VAL A 82 -2.63 4.20 4.25
N ALA A 83 -2.58 5.48 4.68
CA ALA A 83 -1.64 5.92 5.72
C ALA A 83 -1.81 5.12 7.02
N ALA A 84 -3.06 4.93 7.48
CA ALA A 84 -3.33 4.14 8.68
C ALA A 84 -2.92 2.68 8.54
N LEU A 85 -3.15 2.05 7.39
CA LEU A 85 -2.74 0.66 7.13
C LEU A 85 -1.22 0.48 7.16
N TYR A 86 -0.48 1.38 6.52
CA TYR A 86 0.98 1.26 6.43
C TYR A 86 1.72 1.74 7.67
N THR A 87 1.10 2.59 8.50
CA THR A 87 1.72 3.08 9.75
C THR A 87 1.21 2.36 11.00
N GLY A 88 0.07 1.68 10.93
CA GLY A 88 -0.61 1.10 12.09
C GLY A 88 -1.17 2.14 13.05
N THR A 89 -1.35 3.41 12.64
CA THR A 89 -1.76 4.52 13.49
C THR A 89 -2.93 5.32 12.89
N VAL A 90 -3.59 6.13 13.72
CA VAL A 90 -4.70 7.00 13.31
C VAL A 90 -4.20 8.35 12.80
N PRO A 91 -5.02 9.12 12.05
CA PRO A 91 -4.65 10.42 11.48
C PRO A 91 -4.07 11.44 12.46
N THR A 92 -4.53 11.45 13.70
CA THR A 92 -3.98 12.34 14.75
C THR A 92 -2.54 12.03 15.13
N VAL A 93 -2.05 10.85 14.81
CA VAL A 93 -0.67 10.40 15.06
C VAL A 93 0.16 10.43 13.80
N ASN A 94 -0.39 9.94 12.67
CA ASN A 94 0.36 9.89 11.41
C ASN A 94 0.33 11.18 10.59
N GLY A 95 -0.54 12.15 10.95
CA GLY A 95 -0.63 13.45 10.30
C GLY A 95 -1.50 13.50 9.04
N ILE A 96 -2.04 12.37 8.57
CA ILE A 96 -2.80 12.30 7.32
C ILE A 96 -4.29 12.24 7.62
N ALA A 97 -4.91 13.40 7.70
CA ALA A 97 -6.34 13.52 8.01
C ALA A 97 -7.26 13.20 6.81
N GLY A 98 -6.73 13.26 5.60
CA GLY A 98 -7.45 12.99 4.36
C GLY A 98 -6.57 13.26 3.15
N GLU A 99 -7.14 13.08 1.94
CA GLU A 99 -6.41 13.32 0.68
C GLU A 99 -6.07 14.79 0.51
N ASN A 100 -7.00 15.68 0.86
CA ASN A 100 -6.82 17.11 0.71
C ASN A 100 -7.32 17.85 1.95
N TRP A 101 -6.65 18.94 2.33
CA TRP A 101 -7.09 19.85 3.37
C TRP A 101 -6.78 21.32 3.05
N LEU A 102 -7.44 22.22 3.77
CA LEU A 102 -7.14 23.64 3.68
C LEU A 102 -5.88 23.94 4.50
N ASP A 103 -4.83 24.39 3.85
CA ASP A 103 -3.67 24.96 4.53
C ASP A 103 -4.03 26.35 5.04
N ILE A 104 -4.13 26.50 6.36
CA ILE A 104 -4.56 27.74 7.01
C ILE A 104 -3.54 28.88 6.77
N SER A 105 -2.26 28.54 6.59
CA SER A 105 -1.21 29.55 6.38
C SER A 105 -1.28 30.20 5.01
N THR A 106 -1.67 29.43 4.01
CA THR A 106 -1.74 29.86 2.60
C THR A 106 -3.16 30.08 2.10
N LEU A 107 -4.18 29.63 2.87
CA LEU A 107 -5.60 29.59 2.48
C LEU A 107 -5.84 28.83 1.17
N ARG A 108 -5.02 27.85 0.87
CA ARG A 108 -5.14 27.00 -0.33
C ARG A 108 -5.39 25.54 0.02
N ILE A 109 -6.09 24.86 -0.84
CA ILE A 109 -6.20 23.41 -0.76
C ILE A 109 -4.84 22.80 -1.06
N LYS A 110 -4.38 21.93 -0.17
CA LYS A 110 -3.13 21.18 -0.26
C LYS A 110 -3.44 19.70 -0.25
N ASN A 111 -2.81 18.93 -1.13
CA ASN A 111 -2.87 17.49 -1.06
C ASN A 111 -1.91 16.96 0.01
N CYS A 112 -2.26 15.84 0.61
CA CYS A 112 -1.52 15.22 1.72
C CYS A 112 -0.07 14.84 1.40
N VAL A 113 0.32 14.80 0.15
CA VAL A 113 1.69 14.50 -0.29
C VAL A 113 2.34 15.63 -1.09
N ASP A 114 1.70 16.81 -1.18
CA ASP A 114 2.29 17.95 -1.88
C ASP A 114 3.55 18.46 -1.15
N ASP A 115 4.65 18.54 -1.91
CA ASP A 115 5.92 19.07 -1.40
C ASP A 115 6.74 19.71 -2.53
N ARG A 116 6.84 21.03 -2.51
CA ARG A 116 7.52 21.84 -3.56
C ARG A 116 9.04 21.66 -3.59
N ASN A 117 9.63 20.98 -2.60
CA ASN A 117 11.07 20.74 -2.57
C ASN A 117 11.50 19.62 -3.53
N PHE A 118 10.54 18.84 -4.03
CA PHE A 118 10.83 17.68 -4.86
C PHE A 118 10.08 17.76 -6.19
N MET A 119 10.77 17.50 -7.28
CA MET A 119 10.19 17.49 -8.62
C MET A 119 9.57 16.13 -8.95
N GLY A 120 8.56 16.14 -9.81
CA GLY A 120 7.99 14.91 -10.36
C GLY A 120 8.78 14.38 -11.55
N ASN A 121 8.84 13.08 -11.66
CA ASN A 121 9.29 12.37 -12.85
C ASN A 121 8.06 12.05 -13.72
N TYR A 122 8.02 12.52 -14.95
CA TYR A 122 6.88 12.38 -15.89
C TYR A 122 5.56 13.00 -15.42
N THR A 123 5.62 13.91 -14.47
CA THR A 123 4.48 14.70 -13.96
C THR A 123 4.97 16.07 -13.52
N THR A 124 4.04 17.03 -13.45
CA THR A 124 4.28 18.35 -12.86
C THR A 124 3.98 18.39 -11.37
N GLU A 125 3.42 17.34 -10.82
CA GLU A 125 3.15 17.21 -9.38
C GLU A 125 4.44 17.11 -8.59
N THR A 126 4.50 17.85 -7.48
CA THR A 126 5.62 17.87 -6.54
C THR A 126 5.22 17.10 -5.29
N THR A 127 5.94 16.04 -4.95
CA THR A 127 5.40 15.02 -4.06
C THR A 127 6.48 14.42 -3.16
N SER A 128 6.16 14.25 -1.86
CA SER A 128 7.00 13.53 -0.89
C SER A 128 6.18 12.87 0.22
N ALA A 129 6.85 12.10 1.08
CA ALA A 129 6.27 11.56 2.31
C ALA A 129 6.36 12.53 3.51
N SER A 130 6.80 13.78 3.32
CA SER A 130 7.15 14.73 4.41
C SER A 130 5.99 15.04 5.37
N GLN A 131 4.73 14.89 4.93
CA GLN A 131 3.56 15.13 5.79
C GLN A 131 3.26 13.93 6.71
N LEU A 132 3.79 12.76 6.40
CA LEU A 132 3.64 11.58 7.24
C LEU A 132 4.56 11.72 8.46
N MET A 133 3.99 11.68 9.67
CA MET A 133 4.71 12.01 10.90
C MET A 133 5.34 10.79 11.58
N VAL A 134 5.08 9.59 11.10
CA VAL A 134 5.55 8.33 11.70
C VAL A 134 6.06 7.38 10.61
N SER A 135 6.88 6.42 11.01
CA SER A 135 7.40 5.38 10.13
C SER A 135 6.29 4.47 9.59
N THR A 136 6.53 3.91 8.43
CA THR A 136 5.68 2.88 7.82
C THR A 136 6.30 1.49 7.98
N VAL A 137 5.52 0.45 7.69
CA VAL A 137 6.04 -0.93 7.60
C VAL A 137 7.24 -1.02 6.64
N ALA A 138 7.25 -0.21 5.57
CA ALA A 138 8.35 -0.13 4.62
C ALA A 138 9.61 0.48 5.26
N ASP A 139 9.45 1.52 6.06
CA ASP A 139 10.55 2.14 6.81
C ASP A 139 11.13 1.16 7.84
N GLU A 140 10.27 0.47 8.57
CA GLU A 140 10.68 -0.56 9.53
C GLU A 140 11.43 -1.72 8.87
N LEU A 141 11.04 -2.12 7.65
CA LEU A 141 11.79 -3.10 6.87
C LEU A 141 13.19 -2.59 6.51
N LYS A 142 13.31 -1.31 6.16
CA LYS A 142 14.62 -0.67 5.92
C LYS A 142 15.50 -0.71 7.17
N VAL A 143 14.92 -0.39 8.34
CA VAL A 143 15.62 -0.47 9.63
C VAL A 143 16.04 -1.92 9.91
N ALA A 144 15.13 -2.87 9.83
CA ALA A 144 15.41 -4.29 10.09
C ALA A 144 16.46 -4.90 9.16
N THR A 145 16.57 -4.39 7.94
CA THR A 145 17.57 -4.83 6.96
C THR A 145 18.85 -3.96 6.95
N GLN A 146 18.97 -3.01 7.87
CA GLN A 146 20.09 -2.06 7.91
C GLN A 146 20.26 -1.31 6.57
N GLY A 147 19.14 -0.93 5.94
CA GLY A 147 19.11 -0.22 4.66
C GLY A 147 19.34 -1.10 3.41
N LYS A 148 19.62 -2.38 3.56
CA LYS A 148 19.92 -3.29 2.44
C LYS A 148 18.68 -3.77 1.68
N GLY A 149 17.51 -3.80 2.33
CA GLY A 149 16.24 -4.17 1.71
C GLY A 149 15.84 -3.15 0.63
N LEU A 150 15.33 -3.63 -0.50
CA LEU A 150 14.76 -2.79 -1.53
C LEU A 150 13.25 -2.66 -1.28
N VAL A 151 12.76 -1.43 -1.34
CA VAL A 151 11.34 -1.10 -1.14
C VAL A 151 10.84 -0.30 -2.32
N TYR A 152 9.87 -0.83 -3.02
CA TYR A 152 9.16 -0.17 -4.10
C TYR A 152 7.66 -0.23 -3.86
N SER A 153 6.98 0.87 -4.13
CA SER A 153 5.53 0.96 -4.07
C SER A 153 4.95 1.36 -5.41
N ILE A 154 3.86 0.70 -5.81
CA ILE A 154 3.18 0.95 -7.07
C ILE A 154 1.69 1.07 -6.78
N ALA A 155 1.07 2.16 -7.18
CA ALA A 155 -0.37 2.38 -7.01
C ALA A 155 -0.95 3.19 -8.18
N PRO A 156 -2.27 3.18 -8.40
CA PRO A 156 -2.90 4.08 -9.36
C PRO A 156 -2.73 5.56 -8.99
N TYR A 157 -2.73 5.86 -7.68
CA TYR A 157 -2.73 7.21 -7.14
C TYR A 157 -1.46 7.51 -6.35
N ARG A 158 -1.01 8.77 -6.38
CA ARG A 158 0.27 9.20 -5.82
C ARG A 158 0.35 9.00 -4.29
N GLU A 159 -0.69 9.37 -3.55
CA GLU A 159 -0.70 9.23 -2.08
C GLU A 159 -0.58 7.76 -1.65
N ALA A 160 -1.26 6.86 -2.34
CA ALA A 160 -1.16 5.43 -2.05
C ALA A 160 0.23 4.87 -2.35
N ALA A 161 0.85 5.31 -3.45
CA ALA A 161 2.23 4.93 -3.79
C ALA A 161 3.23 5.46 -2.77
N ILE A 162 3.10 6.73 -2.37
CA ILE A 162 3.99 7.38 -1.40
C ILE A 162 3.90 6.72 -0.03
N PHE A 163 2.70 6.51 0.51
CA PHE A 163 2.54 5.89 1.84
C PHE A 163 2.96 4.42 1.86
N GLY A 164 2.80 3.71 0.75
CA GLY A 164 3.31 2.35 0.63
C GLY A 164 4.83 2.26 0.57
N ALA A 165 5.52 3.29 0.04
CA ALA A 165 6.98 3.37 0.02
C ALA A 165 7.55 3.90 1.34
N GLY A 166 6.79 4.73 2.07
CA GLY A 166 7.25 5.40 3.29
C GLY A 166 8.31 6.47 3.03
N HIS A 167 9.07 6.81 4.07
CA HIS A 167 10.15 7.81 3.99
C HIS A 167 11.43 7.27 3.35
N ALA A 168 11.76 6.02 3.62
CA ALA A 168 13.04 5.41 3.27
C ALA A 168 12.95 4.45 2.07
N GLY A 169 11.82 4.44 1.36
CA GLY A 169 11.64 3.63 0.16
C GLY A 169 12.66 3.94 -0.94
N ASN A 170 12.87 3.01 -1.85
CA ASN A 170 13.72 3.22 -3.02
C ASN A 170 12.97 3.95 -4.14
N GLY A 171 11.66 3.69 -4.29
CA GLY A 171 10.84 4.33 -5.29
C GLY A 171 9.35 4.17 -5.03
N ALA A 172 8.58 5.19 -5.42
CA ALA A 172 7.13 5.17 -5.44
C ALA A 172 6.65 5.55 -6.83
N PHE A 173 5.73 4.77 -7.41
CA PHE A 173 5.27 4.94 -8.77
C PHE A 173 3.74 4.99 -8.81
N TRP A 174 3.21 5.95 -9.57
CA TRP A 174 1.78 6.09 -9.80
C TRP A 174 1.48 6.42 -11.26
N LEU A 175 0.22 6.35 -11.67
CA LEU A 175 -0.18 6.66 -13.02
C LEU A 175 -0.55 8.15 -13.14
N ASN A 176 -0.11 8.76 -14.23
CA ASN A 176 -0.63 10.05 -14.67
C ASN A 176 -1.86 9.79 -15.55
N ASP A 177 -3.01 10.25 -15.11
CA ASP A 177 -4.29 9.99 -15.77
C ASP A 177 -4.39 10.62 -17.16
N ASP A 178 -3.68 11.75 -17.38
CA ASP A 178 -3.70 12.46 -18.68
C ASP A 178 -2.82 11.77 -19.72
N THR A 179 -1.68 11.25 -19.30
CA THR A 179 -0.66 10.72 -20.21
C THR A 179 -0.57 9.19 -20.21
N GLY A 180 -1.14 8.52 -19.20
CA GLY A 180 -1.00 7.09 -18.98
C GLY A 180 0.42 6.64 -18.65
N LYS A 181 1.31 7.57 -18.28
CA LYS A 181 2.70 7.26 -17.93
C LYS A 181 2.84 6.99 -16.44
N TRP A 182 3.78 6.13 -16.11
CA TRP A 182 4.22 5.97 -14.72
C TRP A 182 5.00 7.19 -14.28
N CYS A 183 4.59 7.75 -13.15
CA CYS A 183 5.20 8.90 -12.49
C CYS A 183 5.98 8.48 -11.27
N GLY A 184 6.84 9.35 -10.81
CA GLY A 184 7.57 9.22 -9.56
C GLY A 184 7.94 10.59 -9.00
N SER A 185 8.72 10.61 -7.93
CA SER A 185 9.21 11.82 -7.29
C SER A 185 10.71 11.77 -7.08
N THR A 186 11.38 12.89 -7.21
CA THR A 186 12.80 13.03 -6.85
C THR A 186 13.06 12.94 -5.34
N TYR A 187 12.00 12.84 -4.52
CA TYR A 187 12.11 12.48 -3.11
C TYR A 187 12.76 11.11 -2.92
N TYR A 188 12.45 10.16 -3.79
CA TYR A 188 13.07 8.85 -3.83
C TYR A 188 14.27 8.86 -4.77
N ASN A 189 15.31 8.13 -4.39
CA ASN A 189 16.58 8.12 -5.14
C ASN A 189 16.53 7.35 -6.45
N ASP A 190 15.50 6.50 -6.62
CA ASP A 190 15.47 5.57 -7.73
C ASP A 190 14.25 5.82 -8.63
N PHE A 191 14.54 6.13 -9.89
CA PHE A 191 13.57 6.03 -10.98
C PHE A 191 14.16 5.08 -12.02
N PRO A 192 13.90 3.77 -11.90
CA PRO A 192 14.57 2.75 -12.66
C PRO A 192 14.43 2.93 -14.17
N TRP A 193 15.48 2.65 -14.91
CA TRP A 193 15.53 2.79 -16.36
C TRP A 193 14.41 2.01 -17.08
N PHE A 194 13.98 0.88 -16.52
CA PHE A 194 12.91 0.08 -17.11
C PHE A 194 11.54 0.76 -17.02
N VAL A 195 11.30 1.64 -16.02
CA VAL A 195 10.08 2.46 -15.92
C VAL A 195 10.09 3.49 -17.04
N SER A 196 11.21 4.20 -17.24
CA SER A 196 11.36 5.13 -18.35
C SER A 196 11.15 4.44 -19.70
N GLN A 197 11.79 3.29 -19.90
CA GLN A 197 11.62 2.49 -21.12
C GLN A 197 10.16 2.05 -21.33
N TYR A 198 9.43 1.70 -20.26
CA TYR A 198 8.02 1.35 -20.35
C TYR A 198 7.18 2.57 -20.82
N ASN A 199 7.45 3.74 -20.26
CA ASN A 199 6.79 4.98 -20.65
C ASN A 199 7.08 5.37 -22.12
N ASP A 200 8.32 5.24 -22.55
CA ASP A 200 8.76 5.60 -23.92
C ASP A 200 8.15 4.69 -24.98
N ARG A 201 7.96 3.41 -24.64
CA ARG A 201 7.30 2.43 -25.53
C ARG A 201 5.79 2.59 -25.61
N LYS A 202 5.18 3.53 -24.87
CA LYS A 202 3.71 3.70 -24.78
C LYS A 202 2.98 2.37 -24.52
N ALA A 203 3.53 1.55 -23.64
CA ALA A 203 3.08 0.19 -23.42
C ALA A 203 1.62 0.11 -22.93
N ILE A 204 1.16 1.13 -22.18
CA ILE A 204 -0.24 1.23 -21.75
C ILE A 204 -1.16 1.45 -22.95
N ASP A 205 -0.82 2.38 -23.83
CA ASP A 205 -1.62 2.66 -25.04
C ASP A 205 -1.81 1.41 -25.90
N PHE A 206 -0.74 0.64 -26.08
CA PHE A 206 -0.78 -0.60 -26.82
C PHE A 206 -1.68 -1.66 -26.16
N ARG A 207 -1.66 -1.75 -24.84
CA ARG A 207 -2.52 -2.70 -24.10
C ARG A 207 -3.99 -2.31 -24.12
N ILE A 208 -4.30 -1.01 -24.00
CA ILE A 208 -5.67 -0.50 -24.00
C ILE A 208 -6.32 -0.61 -25.37
N ASN A 209 -5.54 -0.40 -26.44
CA ASN A 209 -6.01 -0.54 -27.81
C ASN A 209 -6.35 -2.00 -28.11
N GLY A 210 -7.55 -2.42 -28.01
CA GLY A 210 -8.01 -3.80 -28.21
C GLY A 210 -8.42 -4.51 -26.93
N MET A 211 -8.31 -3.82 -25.77
CA MET A 211 -8.87 -4.36 -24.53
C MET A 211 -10.40 -4.24 -24.56
N ILE A 212 -11.06 -5.38 -24.33
CA ILE A 212 -12.50 -5.44 -24.14
C ILE A 212 -12.76 -5.99 -22.74
N TRP A 213 -13.50 -5.25 -21.93
CA TRP A 213 -13.92 -5.71 -20.62
C TRP A 213 -15.31 -6.35 -20.72
N THR A 214 -15.40 -7.60 -20.36
CA THR A 214 -16.63 -8.39 -20.29
C THR A 214 -16.69 -9.09 -18.93
N PRO A 215 -17.87 -9.57 -18.50
CA PRO A 215 -17.95 -10.42 -17.31
C PRO A 215 -17.02 -11.63 -17.44
N THR A 216 -16.30 -11.94 -16.36
CA THR A 216 -15.38 -13.08 -16.32
C THR A 216 -16.10 -14.44 -16.38
N ARG A 217 -17.37 -14.45 -15.95
CA ARG A 217 -18.25 -15.62 -15.97
C ARG A 217 -19.61 -15.25 -16.56
N PRO A 218 -20.42 -16.24 -16.95
CA PRO A 218 -21.82 -15.99 -17.33
C PRO A 218 -22.54 -15.20 -16.24
N VAL A 219 -23.34 -14.22 -16.61
CA VAL A 219 -24.05 -13.34 -15.65
C VAL A 219 -24.94 -14.14 -14.69
N ALA A 220 -25.49 -15.27 -15.14
CA ALA A 220 -26.30 -16.19 -14.32
C ALA A 220 -25.54 -16.78 -13.11
N ASP A 221 -24.19 -16.81 -13.15
CA ASP A 221 -23.38 -17.29 -12.03
C ASP A 221 -23.31 -16.28 -10.88
N TYR A 222 -23.64 -15.00 -11.12
CA TYR A 222 -23.60 -13.92 -10.12
C TYR A 222 -24.94 -13.82 -9.36
N LYS A 223 -25.19 -14.77 -8.45
CA LYS A 223 -26.46 -14.97 -7.74
C LYS A 223 -26.91 -13.80 -6.85
N TYR A 224 -26.00 -12.87 -6.54
CA TYR A 224 -26.29 -11.74 -5.65
C TYR A 224 -26.67 -10.45 -6.38
N LEU A 225 -26.70 -10.48 -7.71
CA LEU A 225 -27.27 -9.37 -8.48
C LEU A 225 -28.79 -9.44 -8.38
N THR A 226 -29.39 -8.40 -7.80
CA THR A 226 -30.85 -8.31 -7.78
C THR A 226 -31.37 -8.07 -9.19
N SER A 227 -32.55 -8.60 -9.50
CA SER A 227 -33.15 -8.48 -10.83
C SER A 227 -33.31 -7.04 -11.34
N GLN A 228 -33.37 -6.05 -10.43
CA GLN A 228 -33.45 -4.63 -10.76
C GLN A 228 -32.14 -4.04 -11.30
N PHE A 229 -31.00 -4.66 -10.98
CA PHE A 229 -29.65 -4.19 -11.35
C PHE A 229 -28.89 -5.21 -12.20
N ALA A 230 -29.45 -6.38 -12.44
CA ALA A 230 -28.83 -7.41 -13.24
C ALA A 230 -28.84 -6.97 -14.71
N GLN A 231 -27.69 -6.57 -15.21
CA GLN A 231 -27.48 -6.51 -16.65
C GLN A 231 -27.27 -7.94 -17.14
N GLU A 232 -27.97 -8.31 -18.22
CA GLU A 232 -27.82 -9.65 -18.81
C GLU A 232 -26.38 -9.89 -19.24
N THR A 233 -25.75 -8.86 -19.80
CA THR A 233 -24.31 -8.87 -20.13
C THR A 233 -23.83 -7.44 -20.39
N PHE A 234 -22.51 -7.24 -20.36
CA PHE A 234 -21.91 -6.00 -20.81
C PHE A 234 -20.64 -6.28 -21.63
N SER A 235 -20.31 -5.36 -22.50
CA SER A 235 -19.04 -5.33 -23.22
C SER A 235 -18.56 -3.89 -23.33
N TYR A 236 -17.41 -3.60 -22.71
CA TYR A 236 -16.81 -2.27 -22.71
C TYR A 236 -15.53 -2.27 -23.54
N ASN A 237 -15.53 -1.52 -24.64
CA ASN A 237 -14.38 -1.38 -25.51
C ASN A 237 -13.67 -0.05 -25.20
N PHE A 238 -12.45 -0.13 -24.67
CA PHE A 238 -11.66 1.04 -24.28
C PHE A 238 -11.19 1.88 -25.48
N GLU A 239 -10.98 1.28 -26.63
CA GLU A 239 -10.54 2.00 -27.84
C GLU A 239 -11.59 2.98 -28.35
N LYS A 240 -12.89 2.61 -28.28
CA LYS A 240 -13.98 3.46 -28.75
C LYS A 240 -14.12 4.76 -27.95
N LYS A 241 -13.77 4.77 -26.64
CA LYS A 241 -13.84 5.98 -25.82
C LYS A 241 -12.69 6.96 -26.07
N LYS A 242 -11.54 6.48 -26.51
CA LYS A 242 -10.40 7.35 -26.85
C LYS A 242 -10.68 8.27 -28.04
N LYS A 243 -11.60 7.85 -28.94
CA LYS A 243 -11.99 8.63 -30.13
C LYS A 243 -13.05 9.70 -29.88
N ASN A 244 -13.66 9.73 -28.68
CA ASN A 244 -14.75 10.63 -28.33
C ASN A 244 -14.38 11.66 -27.24
N LYS A 245 -13.08 11.92 -27.03
CA LYS A 245 -12.58 12.99 -26.14
C LYS A 245 -12.03 14.13 -26.96
#